data_8854245e5100b3fd429d0e34875433d6
#
_entry.id   8854245e5100b3fd429d0e34875433d6
#
_cell.length_a   1.000
_cell.length_b   1.000
_cell.length_c   1.000
_cell.angle_alpha   90.00
_cell.angle_beta   90.00
_cell.angle_gamma   90.00
#
_symmetry.space_group_name_H-M   'P 1'
#
loop_
_entity.id
_entity.type
_entity.pdbx_description
1 polymer ?
#
loop_
_entity_poly.entity_id
_entity_poly.type
_entity_poly.pdbx_seq_one_letter_code
_entity_poly.pdbx_strand_id
1 'polypeptide(L)'
;MKRAKRSIPNLPVLAFALVGTALFASSAEADDEQRRQLACSLCDGLAAQMSGEPEQPFIFRSFEPANGGSALHPALENTGFTYDNAVALMALYGCQRKKEARRVADALVVALETDRNYHDGRLRNAYRSGPIIPGKEGMLLPGYWNATSNSWIEDGYQVGSATGSTAWGALALLMAFEETDQPAYLDAARKIMDWIHRSTADPRNVGYFGGYFGHEPTPDRVTWKSTEHNLDIYAADSWLASLDSGGDWQHRGDSALQFLKAMWNEGEGRFFIGSAPDSNAPNIAMSGLDAELWPLIAVPDFKAKAGRVIEWTEVHHGVEGGFDFNSDRDGIWLEGTAQAALVLRLTGQPAKAEPLFKTIETQLTPGNLIYATVNEQLSTGLQVGPNSAPGDFKYYRLPHIGATGWAILAALDLNPFVGSAGQTSNGKESPCPQK
;
A
#
# COMPACT_ATOMS: atom_id res chain seq x y z
N MET A 1 -65.85 -57.03 10.97
CA MET A 1 -64.61 -56.64 11.62
C MET A 1 -63.95 -55.56 10.76
N LYS A 2 -64.04 -54.26 11.13
CA LYS A 2 -63.43 -53.11 10.41
C LYS A 2 -62.15 -52.73 11.11
N ARG A 3 -61.01 -52.83 10.41
CA ARG A 3 -59.72 -52.35 10.91
C ARG A 3 -59.61 -50.83 10.65
N ALA A 4 -59.45 -50.06 11.71
CA ALA A 4 -59.15 -48.65 11.65
C ALA A 4 -57.66 -48.38 11.30
N LYS A 5 -57.40 -47.58 10.29
CA LYS A 5 -56.07 -47.05 9.98
C LYS A 5 -55.83 -45.81 10.86
N ARG A 6 -54.79 -45.86 11.68
CA ARG A 6 -54.26 -44.71 12.38
C ARG A 6 -53.33 -43.85 11.40
N SER A 7 -53.69 -42.61 11.19
CA SER A 7 -52.84 -41.63 10.53
C SER A 7 -51.91 -41.04 11.54
N ILE A 8 -50.60 -40.98 11.19
CA ILE A 8 -49.54 -40.29 11.93
C ILE A 8 -49.52 -38.84 11.41
N PRO A 9 -49.51 -37.80 12.26
CA PRO A 9 -49.40 -36.41 11.76
C PRO A 9 -47.94 -36.08 11.43
N ASN A 10 -47.73 -35.52 10.22
CA ASN A 10 -46.47 -34.91 9.82
C ASN A 10 -46.19 -33.66 10.66
N LEU A 11 -45.09 -33.66 11.41
CA LEU A 11 -44.54 -32.47 12.01
C LEU A 11 -43.73 -31.69 10.92
N PRO A 12 -43.79 -30.36 10.93
CA PRO A 12 -43.06 -29.55 9.93
C PRO A 12 -41.58 -29.39 10.31
N VAL A 13 -40.70 -29.86 9.43
CA VAL A 13 -39.24 -29.73 9.50
C VAL A 13 -38.77 -28.34 8.97
N LEU A 14 -39.64 -27.35 8.85
CA LEU A 14 -39.33 -26.06 8.16
C LEU A 14 -38.90 -24.89 9.05
N ALA A 15 -38.81 -25.06 10.37
CA ALA A 15 -38.57 -23.91 11.26
C ALA A 15 -37.07 -23.62 11.60
N PHE A 16 -36.16 -24.56 11.36
CA PHE A 16 -34.75 -24.36 11.77
C PHE A 16 -33.84 -23.70 10.73
N ALA A 17 -34.17 -23.74 9.44
CA ALA A 17 -33.31 -23.15 8.39
C ALA A 17 -33.44 -21.64 8.28
N LEU A 18 -34.60 -21.05 8.64
CA LEU A 18 -34.86 -19.60 8.53
C LEU A 18 -34.24 -18.78 9.68
N VAL A 19 -34.09 -19.36 10.87
CA VAL A 19 -33.49 -18.65 12.02
C VAL A 19 -31.97 -18.57 11.88
N GLY A 20 -31.33 -19.60 11.31
CA GLY A 20 -29.88 -19.60 11.07
C GLY A 20 -29.45 -18.53 10.03
N THR A 21 -30.16 -18.42 8.93
CA THR A 21 -29.85 -17.45 7.87
C THR A 21 -30.07 -16.01 8.30
N ALA A 22 -31.06 -15.72 9.13
CA ALA A 22 -31.30 -14.38 9.65
C ALA A 22 -30.24 -13.92 10.67
N LEU A 23 -29.72 -14.84 11.50
CA LEU A 23 -28.65 -14.54 12.47
C LEU A 23 -27.28 -14.30 11.77
N PHE A 24 -26.97 -15.06 10.71
CA PHE A 24 -25.75 -14.86 9.94
C PHE A 24 -25.80 -13.56 9.10
N ALA A 25 -26.93 -13.20 8.54
CA ALA A 25 -27.09 -11.92 7.82
C ALA A 25 -26.92 -10.72 8.75
N SER A 26 -27.46 -10.77 9.99
CA SER A 26 -27.33 -9.67 10.95
C SER A 26 -25.90 -9.49 11.48
N SER A 27 -25.11 -10.56 11.60
CA SER A 27 -23.69 -10.45 12.00
C SER A 27 -22.82 -9.84 10.89
N ALA A 28 -23.01 -10.26 9.65
CA ALA A 28 -22.26 -9.73 8.50
C ALA A 28 -22.55 -8.24 8.28
N GLU A 29 -23.81 -7.79 8.42
CA GLU A 29 -24.17 -6.38 8.35
C GLU A 29 -23.56 -5.56 9.49
N ALA A 30 -23.49 -6.12 10.71
CA ALA A 30 -22.84 -5.47 11.84
C ALA A 30 -21.32 -5.32 11.64
N ASP A 31 -20.66 -6.37 11.12
CA ASP A 31 -19.24 -6.34 10.82
C ASP A 31 -18.93 -5.31 9.70
N ASP A 32 -19.77 -5.22 8.66
CA ASP A 32 -19.66 -4.23 7.59
C ASP A 32 -19.82 -2.80 8.10
N GLU A 33 -20.75 -2.56 9.02
CA GLU A 33 -20.96 -1.25 9.64
C GLU A 33 -19.77 -0.87 10.53
N GLN A 34 -19.25 -1.79 11.32
CA GLN A 34 -18.06 -1.56 12.15
C GLN A 34 -16.83 -1.18 11.31
N ARG A 35 -16.60 -1.87 10.19
CA ARG A 35 -15.52 -1.52 9.28
C ARG A 35 -15.69 -0.14 8.64
N ARG A 36 -16.92 0.22 8.24
CA ARG A 36 -17.19 1.58 7.74
C ARG A 36 -16.91 2.64 8.81
N GLN A 37 -17.31 2.42 10.05
CA GLN A 37 -17.00 3.32 11.15
C GLN A 37 -15.51 3.46 11.42
N LEU A 38 -14.76 2.34 11.35
CA LEU A 38 -13.31 2.35 11.43
C LEU A 38 -12.70 3.20 10.31
N ALA A 39 -13.08 2.95 9.04
CA ALA A 39 -12.61 3.74 7.90
C ALA A 39 -12.89 5.24 8.10
N CYS A 40 -14.09 5.61 8.51
CA CYS A 40 -14.45 7.03 8.71
C CYS A 40 -13.62 7.68 9.82
N SER A 41 -13.38 6.98 10.92
CA SER A 41 -12.53 7.46 12.01
C SER A 41 -11.10 7.69 11.54
N LEU A 42 -10.54 6.75 10.78
CA LEU A 42 -9.20 6.86 10.23
C LEU A 42 -9.08 7.97 9.18
N CYS A 43 -10.11 8.16 8.34
CA CYS A 43 -10.17 9.27 7.38
C CYS A 43 -10.21 10.63 8.06
N ASP A 44 -10.97 10.76 9.14
CA ASP A 44 -10.96 11.96 9.98
C ASP A 44 -9.57 12.18 10.59
N GLY A 45 -8.88 11.09 11.01
CA GLY A 45 -7.52 11.13 11.50
C GLY A 45 -6.52 11.62 10.47
N LEU A 46 -6.56 11.11 9.24
CA LEU A 46 -5.72 11.62 8.14
C LEU A 46 -6.00 13.09 7.84
N ALA A 47 -7.27 13.46 7.68
CA ALA A 47 -7.64 14.83 7.37
C ALA A 47 -7.19 15.82 8.47
N ALA A 48 -7.19 15.39 9.73
CA ALA A 48 -6.75 16.20 10.87
C ALA A 48 -5.23 16.47 10.90
N GLN A 49 -4.42 15.66 10.17
CA GLN A 49 -2.97 15.92 10.04
C GLN A 49 -2.66 17.05 9.05
N MET A 50 -3.63 17.43 8.22
CA MET A 50 -3.40 18.45 7.20
C MET A 50 -3.45 19.86 7.81
N SER A 51 -2.47 20.67 7.42
CA SER A 51 -2.37 22.09 7.76
C SER A 51 -2.28 22.96 6.50
N GLY A 52 -2.18 24.28 6.66
CA GLY A 52 -2.11 25.23 5.56
C GLY A 52 -3.49 25.57 4.97
N GLU A 53 -3.47 26.27 3.83
CA GLU A 53 -4.69 26.71 3.15
C GLU A 53 -5.44 25.52 2.50
N PRO A 54 -6.78 25.59 2.35
CA PRO A 54 -7.60 24.47 1.87
C PRO A 54 -7.22 23.89 0.51
N GLU A 55 -6.68 24.70 -0.40
CA GLU A 55 -6.27 24.29 -1.76
C GLU A 55 -4.76 24.14 -1.89
N GLN A 56 -3.99 24.34 -0.82
CA GLN A 56 -2.53 24.28 -0.85
C GLN A 56 -2.08 22.83 -0.95
N PRO A 57 -1.16 22.48 -1.90
CA PRO A 57 -0.58 21.15 -1.98
C PRO A 57 0.05 20.74 -0.65
N PHE A 58 -0.02 19.46 -0.31
CA PHE A 58 0.37 18.97 1.01
C PHE A 58 1.00 17.59 0.95
N ILE A 59 2.12 17.40 1.67
CA ILE A 59 2.76 16.09 1.91
C ILE A 59 2.56 15.71 3.38
N PHE A 60 1.94 14.57 3.63
CA PHE A 60 1.85 14.01 4.98
C PHE A 60 3.24 13.65 5.50
N ARG A 61 3.49 13.91 6.77
CA ARG A 61 4.60 13.29 7.49
C ARG A 61 4.27 11.83 7.71
N SER A 62 5.17 10.93 7.34
CA SER A 62 4.92 9.49 7.37
C SER A 62 4.73 8.92 8.77
N PHE A 63 5.50 9.43 9.74
CA PHE A 63 5.44 9.00 11.14
C PHE A 63 5.16 10.18 12.05
N GLU A 64 4.10 10.07 12.87
CA GLU A 64 3.79 11.09 13.86
C GLU A 64 4.47 10.78 15.22
N PRO A 65 4.87 11.80 15.99
CA PRO A 65 5.37 11.59 17.34
C PRO A 65 4.29 10.92 18.22
N ALA A 66 4.66 9.88 18.92
CA ALA A 66 3.76 9.25 19.87
C ALA A 66 3.88 9.93 21.25
N ASN A 67 2.76 10.31 21.86
CA ASN A 67 2.72 10.78 23.23
C ASN A 67 3.15 9.62 24.16
N GLY A 68 4.35 9.72 24.76
CA GLY A 68 4.91 8.68 25.61
C GLY A 68 5.52 7.49 24.88
N GLY A 69 5.68 7.56 23.55
CA GLY A 69 6.33 6.54 22.71
C GLY A 69 7.81 6.79 22.48
N SER A 70 8.42 6.00 21.59
CA SER A 70 9.79 6.20 21.14
C SER A 70 9.97 7.59 20.54
N ALA A 71 11.13 8.23 20.81
CA ALA A 71 11.45 9.49 20.16
C ALA A 71 11.58 9.26 18.65
N LEU A 72 11.01 10.16 17.87
CA LEU A 72 11.16 10.13 16.41
C LEU A 72 12.64 10.36 16.06
N HIS A 73 13.20 9.50 15.19
CA HIS A 73 14.56 9.72 14.70
C HIS A 73 14.62 11.05 13.92
N PRO A 74 15.64 11.90 14.09
CA PRO A 74 15.70 13.21 13.41
C PRO A 74 15.49 13.14 11.89
N ALA A 75 15.96 12.08 11.23
CA ALA A 75 15.72 11.85 9.81
C ALA A 75 14.24 11.64 9.44
N LEU A 76 13.37 11.36 10.39
CA LEU A 76 11.94 11.15 10.16
C LEU A 76 11.06 12.35 10.57
N GLU A 77 11.63 13.33 11.28
CA GLU A 77 10.86 14.45 11.87
C GLU A 77 10.09 15.29 10.85
N ASN A 78 10.60 15.38 9.62
CA ASN A 78 9.98 16.16 8.54
C ASN A 78 9.84 15.35 7.24
N THR A 79 9.82 14.02 7.32
CA THR A 79 9.82 13.13 6.16
C THR A 79 8.42 12.67 5.82
N GLY A 80 8.02 12.89 4.58
CA GLY A 80 6.85 12.31 3.95
C GLY A 80 7.28 11.37 2.83
N PHE A 81 7.18 10.06 3.05
CA PHE A 81 7.49 9.07 2.01
C PHE A 81 6.44 9.12 0.89
N THR A 82 6.91 9.05 -0.34
CA THR A 82 6.05 9.07 -1.54
C THR A 82 5.04 7.93 -1.53
N TYR A 83 5.47 6.73 -1.13
CA TYR A 83 4.61 5.57 -0.97
C TYR A 83 3.47 5.83 0.01
N ASP A 84 3.78 6.28 1.24
CA ASP A 84 2.76 6.55 2.26
C ASP A 84 1.76 7.61 1.81
N ASN A 85 2.25 8.64 1.12
CA ASN A 85 1.40 9.70 0.57
C ASN A 85 0.53 9.19 -0.58
N ALA A 86 1.01 8.29 -1.42
CA ALA A 86 0.22 7.63 -2.46
C ALA A 86 -0.91 6.79 -1.86
N VAL A 87 -0.61 5.98 -0.85
CA VAL A 87 -1.62 5.16 -0.14
C VAL A 87 -2.65 6.05 0.57
N ALA A 88 -2.19 7.13 1.25
CA ALA A 88 -3.08 8.08 1.93
C ALA A 88 -4.00 8.81 0.95
N LEU A 89 -3.50 9.21 -0.21
CA LEU A 89 -4.28 9.83 -1.28
C LEU A 89 -5.43 8.91 -1.72
N MET A 90 -5.11 7.64 -2.01
CA MET A 90 -6.10 6.65 -2.44
C MET A 90 -7.14 6.39 -1.34
N ALA A 91 -6.70 6.28 -0.08
CA ALA A 91 -7.58 6.12 1.07
C ALA A 91 -8.53 7.31 1.23
N LEU A 92 -8.04 8.54 1.08
CA LEU A 92 -8.87 9.75 1.14
C LEU A 92 -9.92 9.79 0.03
N TYR A 93 -9.59 9.38 -1.21
CA TYR A 93 -10.61 9.24 -2.27
C TYR A 93 -11.64 8.17 -1.91
N GLY A 94 -11.22 7.02 -1.38
CA GLY A 94 -12.14 5.99 -0.88
C GLY A 94 -13.13 6.52 0.16
N CYS A 95 -12.69 7.44 1.00
CA CYS A 95 -13.53 8.12 2.01
C CYS A 95 -14.34 9.30 1.47
N GLN A 96 -14.25 9.61 0.17
CA GLN A 96 -14.84 10.81 -0.43
C GLN A 96 -14.31 12.15 0.14
N ARG A 97 -13.10 12.13 0.72
CA ARG A 97 -12.35 13.32 1.14
C ARG A 97 -11.58 13.91 -0.06
N LYS A 98 -12.34 14.25 -1.11
CA LYS A 98 -11.78 14.64 -2.42
C LYS A 98 -10.88 15.88 -2.40
N LYS A 99 -11.18 16.84 -1.52
CA LYS A 99 -10.36 18.06 -1.38
C LYS A 99 -8.99 17.75 -0.78
N GLU A 100 -8.99 16.97 0.29
CA GLU A 100 -7.77 16.53 0.97
C GLU A 100 -6.92 15.64 0.06
N ALA A 101 -7.53 14.68 -0.63
CA ALA A 101 -6.86 13.82 -1.61
C ALA A 101 -6.22 14.63 -2.73
N ARG A 102 -6.93 15.62 -3.28
CA ARG A 102 -6.43 16.49 -4.32
C ARG A 102 -5.17 17.26 -3.90
N ARG A 103 -5.11 17.76 -2.66
CA ARG A 103 -3.93 18.45 -2.14
C ARG A 103 -2.67 17.57 -2.18
N VAL A 104 -2.81 16.27 -1.93
CA VAL A 104 -1.70 15.31 -2.03
C VAL A 104 -1.35 15.03 -3.50
N ALA A 105 -2.35 14.87 -4.38
CA ALA A 105 -2.12 14.71 -5.80
C ALA A 105 -1.38 15.91 -6.41
N ASP A 106 -1.82 17.13 -6.08
CA ASP A 106 -1.15 18.36 -6.51
C ASP A 106 0.29 18.44 -5.99
N ALA A 107 0.55 17.95 -4.75
CA ALA A 107 1.89 17.89 -4.20
C ALA A 107 2.82 16.93 -4.96
N LEU A 108 2.31 15.76 -5.39
CA LEU A 108 3.09 14.83 -6.22
C LEU A 108 3.40 15.42 -7.60
N VAL A 109 2.46 16.17 -8.20
CA VAL A 109 2.72 16.89 -9.46
C VAL A 109 3.78 17.97 -9.26
N VAL A 110 3.68 18.78 -8.20
CA VAL A 110 4.70 19.80 -7.86
C VAL A 110 6.05 19.13 -7.63
N ALA A 111 6.11 18.00 -6.93
CA ALA A 111 7.35 17.26 -6.70
C ALA A 111 8.02 16.83 -8.03
N LEU A 112 7.22 16.34 -8.97
CA LEU A 112 7.69 15.91 -10.28
C LEU A 112 8.21 17.06 -11.14
N GLU A 113 7.62 18.26 -11.00
CA GLU A 113 7.92 19.43 -11.83
C GLU A 113 9.02 20.32 -11.26
N THR A 114 9.21 20.31 -9.94
CA THR A 114 10.05 21.28 -9.24
C THR A 114 11.12 20.64 -8.36
N ASP A 115 11.48 19.37 -8.59
CA ASP A 115 12.64 18.78 -7.93
C ASP A 115 13.90 19.60 -8.20
N ARG A 116 14.77 19.74 -7.21
CA ARG A 116 15.98 20.58 -7.30
C ARG A 116 16.98 20.15 -8.38
N ASN A 117 16.93 18.86 -8.82
CA ASN A 117 17.87 18.29 -9.80
C ASN A 117 17.21 17.45 -10.89
N TYR A 118 16.07 16.83 -10.63
CA TYR A 118 15.47 15.85 -11.52
C TYR A 118 14.22 16.39 -12.18
N HIS A 119 14.25 16.44 -13.52
CA HIS A 119 13.10 16.82 -14.35
C HIS A 119 12.83 15.75 -15.42
N ASP A 120 13.17 14.49 -15.09
CA ASP A 120 13.15 13.36 -16.01
C ASP A 120 11.95 12.43 -15.82
N GLY A 121 11.06 12.73 -14.89
CA GLY A 121 9.85 11.97 -14.61
C GLY A 121 9.94 11.12 -13.35
N ARG A 122 11.08 11.12 -12.62
CA ARG A 122 11.18 10.39 -11.36
C ARG A 122 10.56 11.14 -10.19
N LEU A 123 10.08 10.38 -9.21
CA LEU A 123 9.84 10.85 -7.86
C LEU A 123 10.95 10.33 -6.93
N ARG A 124 11.25 11.07 -5.87
CA ARG A 124 12.13 10.60 -4.81
C ARG A 124 11.34 9.71 -3.84
N ASN A 125 12.06 8.94 -3.02
CA ASN A 125 11.41 8.13 -1.99
C ASN A 125 10.70 8.98 -0.94
N ALA A 126 11.20 10.19 -0.67
CA ALA A 126 10.56 11.10 0.27
C ALA A 126 10.78 12.58 -0.07
N TYR A 127 9.88 13.39 0.44
CA TYR A 127 9.90 14.85 0.39
C TYR A 127 9.67 15.42 1.78
N ARG A 128 10.00 16.73 1.96
CA ARG A 128 9.67 17.41 3.21
C ARG A 128 8.17 17.50 3.39
N SER A 129 7.70 17.04 4.54
CA SER A 129 6.28 17.08 4.91
C SER A 129 5.76 18.47 5.19
N GLY A 130 4.46 18.65 5.06
CA GLY A 130 3.73 19.88 5.32
C GLY A 130 3.18 20.53 4.05
N PRO A 131 2.61 21.74 4.18
CA PRO A 131 2.07 22.49 3.06
C PRO A 131 3.19 23.01 2.15
N ILE A 132 3.00 22.87 0.83
CA ILE A 132 3.95 23.34 -0.18
C ILE A 132 3.55 24.73 -0.63
N ILE A 133 4.50 25.67 -0.65
CA ILE A 133 4.29 27.04 -1.13
C ILE A 133 4.73 27.12 -2.60
N PRO A 134 3.81 27.12 -3.56
CA PRO A 134 4.15 27.17 -4.98
C PRO A 134 4.98 28.42 -5.30
N GLY A 135 6.01 28.24 -6.13
CA GLY A 135 6.78 29.34 -6.71
C GLY A 135 7.88 29.96 -5.84
N LYS A 136 8.09 29.48 -4.61
CA LYS A 136 9.09 30.08 -3.73
C LYS A 136 10.45 29.36 -3.73
N GLU A 137 10.50 28.03 -3.68
CA GLU A 137 11.76 27.28 -3.54
C GLU A 137 11.77 25.91 -4.25
N GLY A 138 10.72 25.55 -4.99
CA GLY A 138 10.54 24.20 -5.52
C GLY A 138 10.21 23.20 -4.41
N MET A 139 10.23 21.91 -4.75
CA MET A 139 9.98 20.84 -3.79
C MET A 139 11.18 20.63 -2.88
N LEU A 140 10.94 20.73 -1.56
CA LEU A 140 12.01 20.55 -0.56
C LEU A 140 12.20 19.08 -0.20
N LEU A 141 13.45 18.70 0.06
CA LEU A 141 13.81 17.37 0.54
C LEU A 141 13.84 17.32 2.07
N PRO A 142 13.60 16.13 2.65
CA PRO A 142 13.71 15.94 4.08
C PRO A 142 15.17 15.97 4.53
N GLY A 143 15.39 16.22 5.80
CA GLY A 143 16.71 16.22 6.41
C GLY A 143 16.68 16.87 7.77
N TYR A 144 17.83 16.89 8.43
CA TYR A 144 17.97 17.46 9.76
C TYR A 144 19.33 18.12 9.98
N TRP A 145 19.38 19.04 10.93
CA TRP A 145 20.65 19.65 11.35
C TRP A 145 21.37 18.74 12.34
N ASN A 146 22.57 18.32 11.98
CA ASN A 146 23.43 17.58 12.88
C ASN A 146 24.40 18.55 13.59
N ALA A 147 24.18 18.77 14.89
CA ALA A 147 24.98 19.69 15.68
C ALA A 147 26.45 19.23 15.86
N THR A 148 26.72 17.93 15.81
CA THR A 148 28.07 17.38 15.95
C THR A 148 28.92 17.66 14.71
N SER A 149 28.40 17.46 13.53
CA SER A 149 29.07 17.75 12.26
C SER A 149 28.88 19.20 11.80
N ASN A 150 28.03 19.96 12.48
CA ASN A 150 27.63 21.32 12.13
C ASN A 150 27.19 21.43 10.65
N SER A 151 26.35 20.50 10.21
CA SER A 151 25.90 20.39 8.83
C SER A 151 24.46 19.89 8.72
N TRP A 152 23.81 20.22 7.61
CA TRP A 152 22.54 19.62 7.20
C TRP A 152 22.80 18.22 6.67
N ILE A 153 22.04 17.23 7.17
CA ILE A 153 22.13 15.83 6.77
C ILE A 153 20.85 15.46 6.05
N GLU A 154 20.99 14.86 4.86
CA GLU A 154 19.93 14.21 4.11
C GLU A 154 20.20 12.72 4.09
N ASP A 155 19.18 11.90 4.24
CA ASP A 155 19.30 10.45 4.21
C ASP A 155 19.31 9.92 2.78
N GLY A 156 20.28 9.03 2.46
CA GLY A 156 20.49 8.54 1.10
C GLY A 156 19.32 7.70 0.55
N TYR A 157 18.56 7.01 1.41
CA TYR A 157 17.34 6.32 1.01
C TYR A 157 16.24 7.32 0.66
N GLN A 158 16.02 8.31 1.52
CA GLN A 158 14.94 9.30 1.36
C GLN A 158 15.10 10.13 0.09
N VAL A 159 16.33 10.56 -0.24
CA VAL A 159 16.62 11.35 -1.44
C VAL A 159 16.82 10.52 -2.70
N GLY A 160 16.90 9.20 -2.57
CA GLY A 160 16.90 8.25 -3.68
C GLY A 160 15.56 8.14 -4.40
N SER A 161 15.47 7.26 -5.39
CA SER A 161 14.26 7.01 -6.20
C SER A 161 14.09 5.51 -6.41
N ALA A 162 13.41 4.84 -5.48
CA ALA A 162 13.05 3.44 -5.64
C ALA A 162 11.94 3.29 -6.68
N THR A 163 12.05 2.26 -7.50
CA THR A 163 11.10 1.98 -8.57
C THR A 163 9.67 1.81 -8.04
N GLY A 164 9.50 1.08 -6.93
CA GLY A 164 8.18 0.87 -6.30
C GLY A 164 7.57 2.18 -5.79
N SER A 165 8.30 2.97 -4.98
CA SER A 165 7.79 4.26 -4.49
C SER A 165 7.38 5.19 -5.63
N THR A 166 8.15 5.17 -6.73
CA THR A 166 7.84 5.97 -7.92
C THR A 166 6.58 5.45 -8.64
N ALA A 167 6.41 4.12 -8.76
CA ALA A 167 5.23 3.50 -9.36
C ALA A 167 3.95 3.75 -8.53
N TRP A 168 4.04 3.73 -7.19
CA TRP A 168 2.94 4.10 -6.31
C TRP A 168 2.47 5.54 -6.53
N GLY A 169 3.42 6.46 -6.78
CA GLY A 169 3.08 7.82 -7.21
C GLY A 169 2.23 7.85 -8.49
N ALA A 170 2.55 7.00 -9.47
CA ALA A 170 1.74 6.87 -10.69
C ALA A 170 0.36 6.28 -10.41
N LEU A 171 0.26 5.18 -9.63
CA LEU A 171 -1.03 4.58 -9.26
C LEU A 171 -1.95 5.58 -8.55
N ALA A 172 -1.41 6.35 -7.62
CA ALA A 172 -2.16 7.39 -6.91
C ALA A 172 -2.66 8.50 -7.85
N LEU A 173 -1.84 8.95 -8.78
CA LEU A 173 -2.22 9.96 -9.77
C LEU A 173 -3.22 9.45 -10.79
N LEU A 174 -3.19 8.15 -11.15
CA LEU A 174 -4.21 7.52 -11.99
C LEU A 174 -5.56 7.50 -11.29
N MET A 175 -5.61 7.17 -10.00
CA MET A 175 -6.84 7.29 -9.21
C MET A 175 -7.33 8.74 -9.14
N ALA A 176 -6.42 9.70 -8.91
CA ALA A 176 -6.76 11.12 -8.89
C ALA A 176 -7.32 11.59 -10.23
N PHE A 177 -6.81 11.08 -11.35
CA PHE A 177 -7.37 11.37 -12.67
C PHE A 177 -8.78 10.83 -12.82
N GLU A 178 -9.05 9.55 -12.49
CA GLU A 178 -10.40 8.98 -12.57
C GLU A 178 -11.42 9.68 -11.66
N GLU A 179 -10.97 10.22 -10.52
CA GLU A 179 -11.84 10.91 -9.55
C GLU A 179 -12.11 12.39 -9.91
N THR A 180 -11.29 13.00 -10.79
CA THR A 180 -11.34 14.45 -11.02
C THR A 180 -11.38 14.86 -12.50
N ASP A 181 -11.09 13.97 -13.44
CA ASP A 181 -10.88 14.24 -14.86
C ASP A 181 -9.80 15.30 -15.14
N GLN A 182 -8.84 15.52 -14.22
CA GLN A 182 -7.76 16.51 -14.36
C GLN A 182 -6.63 15.95 -15.23
N PRO A 183 -6.40 16.46 -16.46
CA PRO A 183 -5.39 15.91 -17.37
C PRO A 183 -3.97 15.92 -16.80
N ALA A 184 -3.66 16.88 -15.92
CA ALA A 184 -2.33 17.01 -15.31
C ALA A 184 -1.92 15.74 -14.52
N TYR A 185 -2.87 15.04 -13.89
CA TYR A 185 -2.56 13.81 -13.15
C TYR A 185 -2.24 12.65 -14.08
N LEU A 186 -2.99 12.49 -15.18
CA LEU A 186 -2.69 11.47 -16.19
C LEU A 186 -1.34 11.73 -16.87
N ASP A 187 -1.04 12.99 -17.20
CA ASP A 187 0.24 13.39 -17.81
C ASP A 187 1.41 13.16 -16.85
N ALA A 188 1.22 13.41 -15.56
CA ALA A 188 2.22 13.12 -14.54
C ALA A 188 2.44 11.60 -14.39
N ALA A 189 1.39 10.80 -14.34
CA ALA A 189 1.49 9.33 -14.30
C ALA A 189 2.23 8.78 -15.52
N ARG A 190 1.95 9.28 -16.73
CA ARG A 190 2.69 8.92 -17.95
C ARG A 190 4.18 9.25 -17.85
N LYS A 191 4.55 10.45 -17.40
CA LYS A 191 5.95 10.86 -17.22
C LYS A 191 6.68 9.94 -16.24
N ILE A 192 6.03 9.58 -15.14
CA ILE A 192 6.56 8.66 -14.13
C ILE A 192 6.83 7.29 -14.77
N MET A 193 5.84 6.70 -15.43
CA MET A 193 5.98 5.38 -16.03
C MET A 193 7.01 5.39 -17.17
N ASP A 194 7.07 6.44 -17.97
CA ASP A 194 8.11 6.62 -18.98
C ASP A 194 9.52 6.65 -18.36
N TRP A 195 9.70 7.29 -17.20
CA TRP A 195 10.97 7.26 -16.48
C TRP A 195 11.32 5.85 -16.01
N ILE A 196 10.39 5.14 -15.41
CA ILE A 196 10.59 3.76 -14.95
C ILE A 196 11.06 2.88 -16.10
N HIS A 197 10.36 2.92 -17.24
CA HIS A 197 10.69 2.10 -18.41
C HIS A 197 12.07 2.42 -19.00
N ARG A 198 12.46 3.70 -19.06
CA ARG A 198 13.76 4.10 -19.60
C ARG A 198 14.92 3.85 -18.65
N SER A 199 14.69 3.99 -17.34
CA SER A 199 15.77 4.12 -16.36
C SER A 199 15.98 2.86 -15.53
N THR A 200 14.95 2.04 -15.33
CA THR A 200 15.00 0.90 -14.43
C THR A 200 14.75 -0.46 -15.10
N ALA A 201 14.35 -0.50 -16.37
CA ALA A 201 14.21 -1.75 -17.11
C ALA A 201 15.57 -2.50 -17.19
N ASP A 202 15.53 -3.83 -17.05
CA ASP A 202 16.72 -4.65 -17.30
C ASP A 202 16.85 -4.93 -18.80
N PRO A 203 17.87 -4.38 -19.49
CA PRO A 203 18.02 -4.55 -20.94
C PRO A 203 18.43 -5.98 -21.35
N ARG A 204 18.80 -6.82 -20.40
CA ARG A 204 19.29 -8.19 -20.65
C ARG A 204 18.24 -9.25 -20.34
N ASN A 205 17.25 -8.90 -19.52
CA ASN A 205 16.27 -9.82 -18.97
C ASN A 205 14.94 -9.12 -18.71
N VAL A 206 13.95 -9.90 -18.24
CA VAL A 206 12.63 -9.38 -17.86
C VAL A 206 12.68 -8.64 -16.52
N GLY A 207 11.76 -7.72 -16.34
CA GLY A 207 11.52 -6.99 -15.10
C GLY A 207 12.38 -5.73 -14.94
N TYR A 208 12.21 -5.08 -13.82
CA TYR A 208 12.73 -3.76 -13.51
C TYR A 208 13.57 -3.80 -12.24
N PHE A 209 14.70 -3.11 -12.26
CA PHE A 209 15.60 -2.96 -11.12
C PHE A 209 14.97 -2.14 -9.99
N GLY A 210 15.55 -2.23 -8.77
CA GLY A 210 15.07 -1.57 -7.56
C GLY A 210 15.08 -0.04 -7.59
N GLY A 211 15.76 0.57 -8.57
CA GLY A 211 15.84 2.02 -8.74
C GLY A 211 17.21 2.60 -8.42
N TYR A 212 17.22 3.70 -7.68
CA TYR A 212 18.44 4.44 -7.37
C TYR A 212 18.49 4.83 -5.88
N PHE A 213 19.64 4.64 -5.27
CA PHE A 213 19.93 4.98 -3.88
C PHE A 213 21.00 6.07 -3.80
N GLY A 214 20.87 6.99 -2.85
CA GLY A 214 21.88 7.98 -2.57
C GLY A 214 21.64 9.34 -3.23
N HIS A 215 22.66 10.18 -3.17
CA HIS A 215 22.58 11.60 -3.46
C HIS A 215 22.94 11.91 -4.91
N GLU A 216 22.39 12.97 -5.43
CA GLU A 216 22.83 13.57 -6.68
C GLU A 216 24.29 14.10 -6.57
N PRO A 217 25.03 14.18 -7.68
CA PRO A 217 24.56 13.93 -9.05
C PRO A 217 24.69 12.46 -9.49
N THR A 218 25.22 11.57 -8.65
CA THR A 218 25.56 10.19 -9.01
C THR A 218 25.00 9.18 -8.01
N PRO A 219 23.67 9.00 -7.92
CA PRO A 219 23.10 7.97 -7.08
C PRO A 219 23.45 6.57 -7.60
N ASP A 220 23.63 5.65 -6.68
CA ASP A 220 23.92 4.24 -6.99
C ASP A 220 22.70 3.54 -7.58
N ARG A 221 22.88 2.78 -8.67
CA ARG A 221 21.84 1.94 -9.21
C ARG A 221 21.64 0.70 -8.33
N VAL A 222 20.40 0.44 -7.94
CA VAL A 222 20.00 -0.74 -7.19
C VAL A 222 19.69 -1.87 -8.18
N THR A 223 20.46 -2.96 -8.16
CA THR A 223 20.44 -4.00 -9.21
C THR A 223 19.65 -5.26 -8.88
N TRP A 224 19.14 -5.40 -7.67
CA TRP A 224 18.12 -6.41 -7.37
C TRP A 224 16.76 -5.99 -7.95
N LYS A 225 15.87 -6.97 -8.15
CA LYS A 225 14.48 -6.74 -8.60
C LYS A 225 13.52 -7.21 -7.52
N SER A 226 12.55 -6.38 -7.16
CA SER A 226 11.49 -6.74 -6.22
C SER A 226 10.26 -7.27 -6.94
N THR A 227 9.62 -8.28 -6.39
CA THR A 227 8.29 -8.74 -6.81
C THR A 227 7.26 -7.64 -6.61
N GLU A 228 7.29 -6.95 -5.48
CA GLU A 228 6.46 -5.79 -5.17
C GLU A 228 6.61 -4.70 -6.24
N HIS A 229 7.83 -4.17 -6.47
CA HIS A 229 8.06 -3.10 -7.43
C HIS A 229 7.62 -3.46 -8.86
N ASN A 230 7.86 -4.71 -9.30
CA ASN A 230 7.43 -5.15 -10.62
C ASN A 230 5.90 -5.31 -10.70
N LEU A 231 5.26 -5.63 -9.59
CA LEU A 231 3.81 -5.68 -9.51
C LEU A 231 3.19 -4.28 -9.63
N ASP A 232 3.77 -3.29 -8.96
CA ASP A 232 3.33 -1.89 -9.03
C ASP A 232 3.42 -1.35 -10.45
N ILE A 233 4.50 -1.69 -11.18
CA ILE A 233 4.68 -1.34 -12.59
C ILE A 233 3.60 -2.00 -13.45
N TYR A 234 3.40 -3.32 -13.29
CA TYR A 234 2.37 -4.04 -14.02
C TYR A 234 0.98 -3.44 -13.81
N ALA A 235 0.65 -3.12 -12.55
CA ALA A 235 -0.62 -2.52 -12.20
C ALA A 235 -0.80 -1.13 -12.83
N ALA A 236 0.22 -0.26 -12.73
CA ALA A 236 0.19 1.08 -13.30
C ALA A 236 0.10 1.06 -14.84
N ASP A 237 0.86 0.18 -15.51
CA ASP A 237 0.80 0.01 -16.96
C ASP A 237 -0.56 -0.55 -17.42
N SER A 238 -1.11 -1.52 -16.69
CA SER A 238 -2.44 -2.08 -16.98
C SER A 238 -3.53 -1.03 -16.83
N TRP A 239 -3.42 -0.19 -15.82
CA TRP A 239 -4.35 0.92 -15.59
C TRP A 239 -4.22 1.98 -16.68
N LEU A 240 -3.00 2.41 -17.02
CA LEU A 240 -2.73 3.34 -18.13
C LEU A 240 -3.26 2.80 -19.45
N ALA A 241 -3.08 1.51 -19.76
CA ALA A 241 -3.60 0.89 -20.98
C ALA A 241 -5.12 1.02 -21.10
N SER A 242 -5.85 1.06 -19.99
CA SER A 242 -7.30 1.26 -19.98
C SER A 242 -7.73 2.72 -20.21
N LEU A 243 -6.86 3.68 -19.87
CA LEU A 243 -7.15 5.12 -19.93
C LEU A 243 -6.53 5.81 -21.16
N ASP A 244 -5.45 5.27 -21.69
CA ASP A 244 -4.64 5.86 -22.74
C ASP A 244 -4.35 4.86 -23.86
N SER A 245 -5.20 4.86 -24.87
CA SER A 245 -5.04 4.01 -26.06
C SER A 245 -3.88 4.41 -26.98
N GLY A 246 -3.25 5.56 -26.76
CA GLY A 246 -2.13 6.06 -27.55
C GLY A 246 -0.76 5.55 -27.12
N GLY A 247 -0.65 4.99 -25.91
CA GLY A 247 0.57 4.42 -25.36
C GLY A 247 0.67 2.91 -25.58
N ASP A 248 1.89 2.38 -25.57
CA ASP A 248 2.16 0.94 -25.64
C ASP A 248 2.24 0.32 -24.23
N TRP A 249 1.36 0.77 -23.33
CA TRP A 249 1.40 0.48 -21.91
C TRP A 249 1.25 -1.03 -21.61
N GLN A 250 0.31 -1.69 -22.30
CA GLN A 250 0.11 -3.13 -22.12
C GLN A 250 1.37 -3.93 -22.43
N HIS A 251 2.06 -3.62 -23.55
CA HIS A 251 3.30 -4.31 -23.92
C HIS A 251 4.45 -3.98 -22.96
N ARG A 252 4.51 -2.76 -22.43
CA ARG A 252 5.51 -2.36 -21.43
C ARG A 252 5.32 -3.13 -20.13
N GLY A 253 4.08 -3.36 -19.69
CA GLY A 253 3.73 -4.17 -18.52
C GLY A 253 4.09 -5.66 -18.66
N ASP A 254 4.20 -6.18 -19.89
CA ASP A 254 4.53 -7.61 -20.13
C ASP A 254 5.87 -8.04 -19.52
N SER A 255 6.87 -7.16 -19.50
CA SER A 255 8.17 -7.44 -18.89
C SER A 255 8.06 -7.63 -17.36
N ALA A 256 7.28 -6.78 -16.71
CA ALA A 256 6.99 -6.90 -15.28
C ALA A 256 6.19 -8.20 -15.01
N LEU A 257 5.15 -8.48 -15.79
CA LEU A 257 4.35 -9.71 -15.65
C LEU A 257 5.19 -10.98 -15.83
N GLN A 258 6.11 -10.99 -16.79
CA GLN A 258 7.02 -12.13 -16.99
C GLN A 258 7.94 -12.33 -15.79
N PHE A 259 8.45 -11.26 -15.19
CA PHE A 259 9.21 -11.34 -13.95
C PHE A 259 8.37 -11.89 -12.80
N LEU A 260 7.14 -11.40 -12.60
CA LEU A 260 6.21 -11.91 -11.58
C LEU A 260 5.94 -13.41 -11.75
N LYS A 261 5.74 -13.88 -13.00
CA LYS A 261 5.57 -15.31 -13.29
C LYS A 261 6.83 -16.12 -12.94
N ALA A 262 8.02 -15.55 -13.12
CA ALA A 262 9.28 -16.20 -12.75
C ALA A 262 9.52 -16.25 -11.23
N MET A 263 8.87 -15.36 -10.45
CA MET A 263 8.94 -15.38 -9.00
C MET A 263 7.95 -16.35 -8.34
N TRP A 264 7.04 -16.96 -9.10
CA TRP A 264 6.15 -17.99 -8.59
C TRP A 264 6.85 -19.31 -8.35
N ASN A 265 6.79 -19.85 -7.13
CA ASN A 265 7.26 -21.18 -6.76
C ASN A 265 6.08 -22.16 -6.68
N GLU A 266 5.91 -22.98 -7.71
CA GLU A 266 4.84 -23.98 -7.76
C GLU A 266 4.97 -25.06 -6.65
N GLY A 267 6.19 -25.40 -6.25
CA GLY A 267 6.44 -26.41 -5.23
C GLY A 267 5.98 -25.97 -3.85
N GLU A 268 6.30 -24.75 -3.46
CA GLU A 268 5.97 -24.18 -2.14
C GLU A 268 4.62 -23.47 -2.13
N GLY A 269 4.09 -23.05 -3.28
CA GLY A 269 2.81 -22.33 -3.39
C GLY A 269 2.91 -20.87 -2.95
N ARG A 270 4.06 -20.23 -3.19
CA ARG A 270 4.34 -18.85 -2.82
C ARG A 270 5.04 -18.06 -3.92
N PHE A 271 5.12 -16.76 -3.74
CA PHE A 271 6.01 -15.90 -4.53
C PHE A 271 7.32 -15.63 -3.77
N PHE A 272 8.44 -15.56 -4.49
CA PHE A 272 9.67 -15.06 -3.92
C PHE A 272 9.63 -13.52 -3.81
N ILE A 273 10.31 -12.96 -2.81
CA ILE A 273 10.38 -11.49 -2.59
C ILE A 273 10.97 -10.72 -3.78
N GLY A 274 11.77 -11.40 -4.59
CA GLY A 274 12.41 -10.82 -5.76
C GLY A 274 13.65 -11.61 -6.17
N SER A 275 14.58 -10.96 -6.89
CA SER A 275 15.84 -11.56 -7.32
C SER A 275 17.03 -11.03 -6.53
N ALA A 276 18.13 -11.81 -6.53
CA ALA A 276 19.43 -11.34 -6.06
C ALA A 276 19.97 -10.19 -6.95
N PRO A 277 20.88 -9.34 -6.42
CA PRO A 277 21.54 -8.32 -7.21
C PRO A 277 22.22 -8.89 -8.45
N ASP A 278 22.17 -8.16 -9.56
CA ASP A 278 22.75 -8.50 -10.86
C ASP A 278 22.34 -9.88 -11.42
N SER A 279 21.22 -10.42 -10.96
CA SER A 279 20.72 -11.75 -11.27
C SER A 279 19.22 -11.76 -11.48
N ASN A 280 18.70 -12.80 -12.15
CA ASN A 280 17.27 -13.15 -12.17
C ASN A 280 16.97 -14.36 -11.28
N ALA A 281 17.97 -14.92 -10.60
CA ALA A 281 17.72 -16.00 -9.66
C ALA A 281 16.88 -15.49 -8.48
N PRO A 282 15.82 -16.21 -8.10
CA PRO A 282 15.02 -15.83 -6.96
C PRO A 282 15.82 -15.70 -5.67
N ASN A 283 15.53 -14.70 -4.88
CA ASN A 283 16.02 -14.60 -3.51
C ASN A 283 15.22 -15.56 -2.62
N ILE A 284 15.83 -16.69 -2.28
CA ILE A 284 15.20 -17.73 -1.46
C ILE A 284 15.44 -17.54 0.05
N ALA A 285 16.34 -16.62 0.41
CA ALA A 285 16.77 -16.43 1.80
C ALA A 285 15.80 -15.57 2.61
N MET A 286 14.92 -14.83 1.93
CA MET A 286 13.99 -13.88 2.54
C MET A 286 12.59 -14.05 1.95
N SER A 287 11.60 -13.61 2.72
CA SER A 287 10.21 -13.46 2.28
C SER A 287 9.71 -12.05 2.65
N GLY A 288 8.71 -11.57 1.96
CA GLY A 288 8.02 -10.31 2.24
C GLY A 288 6.52 -10.51 2.05
N LEU A 289 5.75 -10.11 3.04
CA LEU A 289 4.30 -10.33 3.09
C LEU A 289 3.57 -9.70 1.88
N ASP A 290 3.97 -8.50 1.49
CA ASP A 290 3.47 -7.76 0.32
C ASP A 290 3.74 -8.52 -0.98
N ALA A 291 4.97 -9.02 -1.17
CA ALA A 291 5.35 -9.82 -2.33
C ALA A 291 4.56 -11.12 -2.47
N GLU A 292 4.08 -11.68 -1.35
CA GLU A 292 3.22 -12.86 -1.34
C GLU A 292 1.77 -12.51 -1.67
N LEU A 293 1.23 -11.47 -1.04
CA LEU A 293 -0.21 -11.21 -1.03
C LEU A 293 -0.68 -10.33 -2.20
N TRP A 294 0.05 -9.28 -2.55
CA TRP A 294 -0.41 -8.32 -3.55
C TRP A 294 -0.61 -8.90 -4.96
N PRO A 295 0.20 -9.89 -5.42
CA PRO A 295 -0.04 -10.54 -6.71
C PRO A 295 -1.45 -11.12 -6.86
N LEU A 296 -2.09 -11.54 -5.77
CA LEU A 296 -3.42 -12.14 -5.77
C LEU A 296 -4.55 -11.17 -6.13
N ILE A 297 -4.32 -9.87 -5.92
CA ILE A 297 -5.33 -8.82 -6.17
C ILE A 297 -4.94 -7.88 -7.31
N ALA A 298 -3.67 -7.84 -7.70
CA ALA A 298 -3.20 -7.02 -8.80
C ALA A 298 -3.19 -7.75 -10.16
N VAL A 299 -2.94 -9.07 -10.17
CA VAL A 299 -2.82 -9.87 -11.40
C VAL A 299 -3.98 -10.87 -11.48
N PRO A 300 -4.93 -10.69 -12.42
CA PRO A 300 -6.12 -11.55 -12.48
C PRO A 300 -5.81 -13.05 -12.53
N ASP A 301 -4.79 -13.46 -13.29
CA ASP A 301 -4.38 -14.87 -13.44
C ASP A 301 -3.85 -15.49 -12.12
N PHE A 302 -3.41 -14.67 -11.17
CA PHE A 302 -2.86 -15.16 -9.90
C PHE A 302 -3.92 -15.34 -8.82
N LYS A 303 -5.12 -14.81 -9.01
CA LYS A 303 -6.23 -14.99 -8.05
C LYS A 303 -6.52 -16.47 -7.76
N ALA A 304 -6.37 -17.36 -8.75
CA ALA A 304 -6.54 -18.80 -8.58
C ALA A 304 -5.51 -19.44 -7.62
N LYS A 305 -4.39 -18.76 -7.34
CA LYS A 305 -3.33 -19.22 -6.42
C LYS A 305 -3.61 -18.86 -4.95
N ALA A 306 -4.66 -18.06 -4.68
CA ALA A 306 -4.92 -17.49 -3.37
C ALA A 306 -4.95 -18.53 -2.23
N GLY A 307 -5.58 -19.68 -2.43
CA GLY A 307 -5.65 -20.73 -1.39
C GLY A 307 -4.26 -21.15 -0.90
N ARG A 308 -3.33 -21.42 -1.81
CA ARG A 308 -1.98 -21.89 -1.49
C ARG A 308 -1.12 -20.78 -0.88
N VAL A 309 -1.16 -19.58 -1.48
CA VAL A 309 -0.37 -18.43 -1.00
C VAL A 309 -0.82 -18.04 0.41
N ILE A 310 -2.12 -17.93 0.65
CA ILE A 310 -2.64 -17.56 1.97
C ILE A 310 -2.26 -18.61 3.02
N GLU A 311 -2.40 -19.90 2.71
CA GLU A 311 -1.98 -20.98 3.61
C GLU A 311 -0.48 -20.89 3.95
N TRP A 312 0.36 -20.69 2.94
CA TRP A 312 1.80 -20.51 3.15
C TRP A 312 2.10 -19.28 4.01
N THR A 313 1.44 -18.17 3.75
CA THR A 313 1.60 -16.90 4.45
C THR A 313 1.15 -17.01 5.92
N GLU A 314 0.01 -17.66 6.19
CA GLU A 314 -0.47 -17.91 7.56
C GLU A 314 0.55 -18.71 8.39
N VAL A 315 1.23 -19.67 7.76
CA VAL A 315 2.25 -20.51 8.44
C VAL A 315 3.54 -19.73 8.69
N HIS A 316 4.00 -18.92 7.74
CA HIS A 316 5.36 -18.36 7.77
C HIS A 316 5.42 -16.90 8.26
N HIS A 317 4.37 -16.11 8.04
CA HIS A 317 4.27 -14.72 8.48
C HIS A 317 3.24 -14.50 9.59
N GLY A 318 2.30 -15.45 9.77
CA GLY A 318 1.23 -15.34 10.75
C GLY A 318 1.77 -15.33 12.18
N VAL A 319 1.33 -14.34 12.97
CA VAL A 319 1.52 -14.22 14.42
C VAL A 319 0.15 -14.08 15.07
N GLU A 320 0.06 -14.27 16.39
CA GLU A 320 -1.24 -14.17 17.07
C GLU A 320 -1.85 -12.76 16.87
N GLY A 321 -2.97 -12.72 16.16
CA GLY A 321 -3.72 -11.49 15.89
C GLY A 321 -3.33 -10.73 14.63
N GLY A 322 -2.33 -11.18 13.84
CA GLY A 322 -1.92 -10.45 12.63
C GLY A 322 -0.82 -11.13 11.84
N PHE A 323 -0.06 -10.34 11.12
CA PHE A 323 1.04 -10.81 10.29
C PHE A 323 2.29 -9.98 10.53
N ASP A 324 3.43 -10.64 10.44
CA ASP A 324 4.74 -10.01 10.37
C ASP A 324 5.11 -9.68 8.91
N PHE A 325 6.05 -8.77 8.73
CA PHE A 325 6.61 -8.44 7.41
C PHE A 325 7.29 -9.64 6.76
N ASN A 326 8.08 -10.39 7.53
CA ASN A 326 8.88 -11.52 7.05
C ASN A 326 8.64 -12.79 7.89
N SER A 327 9.41 -13.84 7.64
CA SER A 327 9.26 -15.14 8.30
C SER A 327 9.99 -15.25 9.64
N ASP A 328 10.63 -14.19 10.19
CA ASP A 328 11.22 -14.23 11.53
C ASP A 328 10.18 -14.11 12.66
N ARG A 329 9.00 -13.54 12.32
CA ARG A 329 7.81 -13.49 13.16
C ARG A 329 8.06 -12.76 14.50
N ASP A 330 8.83 -11.67 14.44
CA ASP A 330 9.24 -10.90 15.60
C ASP A 330 8.16 -9.91 16.10
N GLY A 331 7.06 -9.72 15.33
CA GLY A 331 5.95 -8.86 15.75
C GLY A 331 4.77 -8.80 14.78
N ILE A 332 3.83 -7.91 15.07
CA ILE A 332 2.72 -7.59 14.15
C ILE A 332 3.07 -6.32 13.38
N TRP A 333 3.20 -6.45 12.07
CA TRP A 333 3.26 -5.33 11.14
C TRP A 333 1.83 -4.93 10.75
N LEU A 334 1.36 -3.78 11.26
CA LEU A 334 -0.05 -3.40 11.14
C LEU A 334 -0.46 -3.01 9.71
N GLU A 335 0.46 -2.45 8.95
CA GLU A 335 0.24 -2.20 7.51
C GLU A 335 0.02 -3.52 6.77
N GLY A 336 0.90 -4.49 6.92
CA GLY A 336 0.77 -5.80 6.31
C GLY A 336 -0.43 -6.59 6.81
N THR A 337 -0.81 -6.42 8.08
CA THR A 337 -2.04 -7.00 8.63
C THR A 337 -3.28 -6.43 7.93
N ALA A 338 -3.30 -5.12 7.63
CA ALA A 338 -4.37 -4.50 6.85
C ALA A 338 -4.36 -4.96 5.38
N GLN A 339 -3.19 -5.11 4.76
CA GLN A 339 -3.03 -5.68 3.41
C GLN A 339 -3.59 -7.11 3.37
N ALA A 340 -3.26 -7.95 4.36
CA ALA A 340 -3.79 -9.30 4.46
C ALA A 340 -5.31 -9.32 4.61
N ALA A 341 -5.88 -8.42 5.43
CA ALA A 341 -7.32 -8.28 5.57
C ALA A 341 -7.99 -7.96 4.22
N LEU A 342 -7.45 -7.01 3.45
CA LEU A 342 -7.95 -6.67 2.11
C LEU A 342 -7.88 -7.87 1.16
N VAL A 343 -6.72 -8.54 1.09
CA VAL A 343 -6.54 -9.70 0.20
C VAL A 343 -7.49 -10.83 0.54
N LEU A 344 -7.66 -11.15 1.82
CA LEU A 344 -8.61 -12.18 2.29
C LEU A 344 -10.04 -11.85 1.84
N ARG A 345 -10.47 -10.60 1.94
CA ARG A 345 -11.80 -10.17 1.51
C ARG A 345 -11.97 -10.25 0.00
N LEU A 346 -11.03 -9.70 -0.77
CA LEU A 346 -11.08 -9.69 -2.24
C LEU A 346 -10.92 -11.09 -2.87
N THR A 347 -10.35 -12.04 -2.12
CA THR A 347 -10.20 -13.44 -2.55
C THR A 347 -11.30 -14.37 -2.01
N GLY A 348 -12.33 -13.82 -1.33
CA GLY A 348 -13.52 -14.56 -0.90
C GLY A 348 -13.38 -15.28 0.44
N GLN A 349 -12.49 -14.82 1.31
CA GLN A 349 -12.29 -15.37 2.67
C GLN A 349 -12.55 -14.31 3.77
N PRO A 350 -13.69 -13.55 3.73
CA PRO A 350 -13.94 -12.43 4.64
C PRO A 350 -13.92 -12.83 6.12
N ALA A 351 -14.36 -14.05 6.46
CA ALA A 351 -14.36 -14.51 7.84
C ALA A 351 -12.96 -14.59 8.48
N LYS A 352 -11.91 -14.77 7.67
CA LYS A 352 -10.51 -14.71 8.15
C LYS A 352 -10.00 -13.28 8.33
N ALA A 353 -10.60 -12.30 7.67
CA ALA A 353 -10.22 -10.90 7.79
C ALA A 353 -10.75 -10.24 9.08
N GLU A 354 -11.90 -10.69 9.60
CA GLU A 354 -12.53 -10.04 10.76
C GLU A 354 -11.66 -10.01 12.04
N PRO A 355 -10.91 -11.08 12.39
CA PRO A 355 -9.97 -10.99 13.52
C PRO A 355 -8.86 -9.94 13.31
N LEU A 356 -8.42 -9.72 12.04
CA LEU A 356 -7.39 -8.74 11.71
C LEU A 356 -7.91 -7.31 11.93
N PHE A 357 -9.15 -7.03 11.53
CA PHE A 357 -9.77 -5.72 11.81
C PHE A 357 -9.88 -5.45 13.31
N LYS A 358 -10.21 -6.45 14.13
CA LYS A 358 -10.22 -6.30 15.59
C LYS A 358 -8.85 -5.94 16.14
N THR A 359 -7.78 -6.55 15.63
CA THR A 359 -6.42 -6.16 16.01
C THR A 359 -6.13 -4.72 15.60
N ILE A 360 -6.44 -4.33 14.36
CA ILE A 360 -6.23 -2.96 13.85
C ILE A 360 -6.97 -1.95 14.73
N GLU A 361 -8.22 -2.20 15.10
CA GLU A 361 -9.01 -1.34 15.97
C GLU A 361 -8.38 -1.11 17.35
N THR A 362 -7.73 -2.15 17.93
CA THR A 362 -7.02 -2.00 19.22
C THR A 362 -5.77 -1.12 19.12
N GLN A 363 -5.30 -0.83 17.90
CA GLN A 363 -4.11 -0.05 17.65
C GLN A 363 -4.40 1.38 17.16
N LEU A 364 -5.64 1.84 17.32
CA LEU A 364 -6.02 3.23 17.09
C LEU A 364 -5.31 4.16 18.09
N THR A 365 -4.71 5.21 17.56
CA THR A 365 -4.12 6.29 18.37
C THR A 365 -5.22 7.28 18.81
N PRO A 366 -4.98 8.14 19.82
CA PRO A 366 -5.91 9.22 20.16
C PRO A 366 -6.21 10.17 19.00
N GLY A 367 -5.32 10.25 17.99
CA GLY A 367 -5.50 11.04 16.77
C GLY A 367 -6.16 10.28 15.62
N ASN A 368 -6.73 9.11 15.87
CA ASN A 368 -7.33 8.24 14.86
C ASN A 368 -6.37 7.84 13.71
N LEU A 369 -5.10 7.62 14.01
CA LEU A 369 -4.15 6.95 13.15
C LEU A 369 -3.88 5.53 13.66
N ILE A 370 -3.25 4.69 12.83
CA ILE A 370 -2.78 3.37 13.23
C ILE A 370 -1.27 3.41 13.48
N TYR A 371 -0.79 2.69 14.49
CA TYR A 371 0.64 2.47 14.69
C TYR A 371 1.23 1.63 13.56
N ALA A 372 2.52 1.77 13.25
CA ALA A 372 3.19 0.93 12.26
C ALA A 372 3.30 -0.54 12.72
N THR A 373 3.53 -0.75 14.01
CA THR A 373 3.65 -2.08 14.64
C THR A 373 3.07 -2.08 16.06
N VAL A 374 2.69 -3.25 16.54
CA VAL A 374 2.24 -3.47 17.93
C VAL A 374 3.42 -3.46 18.90
N ASN A 375 4.57 -3.98 18.48
CA ASN A 375 5.80 -4.07 19.25
C ASN A 375 6.54 -2.72 19.27
N GLU A 376 7.51 -2.54 20.18
CA GLU A 376 8.35 -1.32 20.18
C GLU A 376 9.07 -1.13 18.84
N GLN A 377 9.54 -2.22 18.25
CA GLN A 377 10.12 -2.28 16.91
C GLN A 377 9.83 -3.63 16.27
N LEU A 378 9.93 -3.67 14.95
CA LEU A 378 9.80 -4.86 14.10
C LEU A 378 10.87 -4.79 13.01
N SER A 379 11.57 -5.92 12.76
CA SER A 379 12.56 -6.01 11.68
C SER A 379 11.91 -6.48 10.38
N THR A 380 12.25 -5.81 9.27
CA THR A 380 11.90 -6.31 7.94
C THR A 380 12.91 -7.34 7.41
N GLY A 381 14.07 -7.47 8.06
CA GLY A 381 15.20 -8.22 7.52
C GLY A 381 15.91 -7.52 6.35
N LEU A 382 15.33 -6.47 5.78
CA LEU A 382 15.89 -5.71 4.67
C LEU A 382 16.97 -4.73 5.12
N GLN A 383 17.74 -4.24 4.14
CA GLN A 383 18.70 -3.16 4.31
C GLN A 383 18.11 -1.84 3.81
N VAL A 384 18.35 -0.74 4.51
CA VAL A 384 17.96 0.62 4.07
C VAL A 384 18.74 1.02 2.83
N GLY A 385 20.00 0.64 2.73
CA GLY A 385 20.84 0.97 1.61
C GLY A 385 21.87 -0.12 1.28
N PRO A 386 22.53 -0.02 0.11
CA PRO A 386 23.43 -1.08 -0.37
C PRO A 386 24.63 -1.38 0.52
N ASN A 387 25.00 -0.44 1.39
CA ASN A 387 26.13 -0.55 2.31
C ASN A 387 25.72 -0.49 3.79
N SER A 388 24.41 -0.54 4.07
CA SER A 388 23.92 -0.53 5.44
C SER A 388 23.95 -1.94 6.09
N ALA A 389 23.70 -2.03 7.40
CA ALA A 389 23.72 -3.30 8.09
C ALA A 389 22.53 -4.17 7.67
N PRO A 390 22.69 -5.51 7.54
CA PRO A 390 21.55 -6.39 7.31
C PRO A 390 20.47 -6.22 8.39
N GLY A 391 19.21 -6.07 7.97
CA GLY A 391 18.07 -5.94 8.87
C GLY A 391 17.98 -4.59 9.60
N ASP A 392 18.63 -3.55 9.10
CA ASP A 392 18.54 -2.20 9.67
C ASP A 392 17.28 -1.45 9.24
N PHE A 393 16.55 -1.94 8.22
CA PHE A 393 15.23 -1.41 7.90
C PHE A 393 14.20 -1.96 8.88
N LYS A 394 13.72 -1.09 9.78
CA LYS A 394 12.81 -1.44 10.87
C LYS A 394 11.61 -0.52 10.92
N TYR A 395 10.49 -1.07 11.38
CA TYR A 395 9.34 -0.29 11.82
C TYR A 395 9.39 -0.11 13.34
N TYR A 396 8.96 1.07 13.79
CA TYR A 396 8.86 1.41 15.20
C TYR A 396 7.39 1.66 15.56
N ARG A 397 7.05 1.50 16.85
CA ARG A 397 5.69 1.77 17.34
C ARG A 397 5.40 3.29 17.33
N LEU A 398 5.18 3.81 16.16
CA LEU A 398 4.83 5.20 15.88
C LEU A 398 3.52 5.23 15.07
N PRO A 399 2.65 6.24 15.27
CA PRO A 399 1.52 6.45 14.36
C PRO A 399 2.03 6.61 12.93
N HIS A 400 1.46 5.86 11.99
CA HIS A 400 1.99 5.71 10.63
C HIS A 400 0.91 5.95 9.57
N ILE A 401 1.22 6.81 8.61
CA ILE A 401 0.29 7.18 7.54
C ILE A 401 0.04 6.01 6.59
N GLY A 402 1.08 5.25 6.22
CA GLY A 402 0.94 4.06 5.36
C GLY A 402 0.02 3.01 5.98
N ALA A 403 0.26 2.62 7.25
CA ALA A 403 -0.59 1.67 7.96
C ALA A 403 -2.04 2.16 8.08
N THR A 404 -2.24 3.46 8.34
CA THR A 404 -3.57 4.09 8.41
C THR A 404 -4.28 4.03 7.05
N GLY A 405 -3.58 4.37 5.98
CA GLY A 405 -4.13 4.32 4.62
C GLY A 405 -4.53 2.90 4.20
N TRP A 406 -3.68 1.90 4.46
CA TRP A 406 -4.03 0.50 4.16
C TRP A 406 -5.20 -0.02 5.00
N ALA A 407 -5.29 0.38 6.26
CA ALA A 407 -6.44 0.02 7.10
C ALA A 407 -7.76 0.60 6.53
N ILE A 408 -7.73 1.81 5.97
CA ILE A 408 -8.88 2.41 5.27
C ILE A 408 -9.20 1.62 4.00
N LEU A 409 -8.19 1.36 3.13
CA LEU A 409 -8.39 0.61 1.90
C LEU A 409 -9.01 -0.77 2.18
N ALA A 410 -8.49 -1.46 3.21
CA ALA A 410 -9.00 -2.76 3.63
C ALA A 410 -10.45 -2.69 4.15
N ALA A 411 -10.76 -1.70 4.99
CA ALA A 411 -12.10 -1.53 5.56
C ALA A 411 -13.16 -1.18 4.50
N LEU A 412 -12.73 -0.56 3.38
CA LEU A 412 -13.58 -0.17 2.26
C LEU A 412 -13.57 -1.16 1.08
N ASP A 413 -12.83 -2.28 1.18
CA ASP A 413 -12.63 -3.23 0.06
C ASP A 413 -12.08 -2.56 -1.21
N LEU A 414 -11.28 -1.51 -1.06
CA LEU A 414 -10.72 -0.73 -2.17
C LEU A 414 -9.37 -1.31 -2.60
N ASN A 415 -9.32 -1.85 -3.81
CA ASN A 415 -8.10 -2.39 -4.40
C ASN A 415 -7.25 -1.26 -5.02
N PRO A 416 -6.05 -0.95 -4.50
CA PRO A 416 -5.22 0.15 -5.02
C PRO A 416 -4.53 -0.15 -6.37
N PHE A 417 -4.57 -1.40 -6.84
CA PHE A 417 -3.85 -1.83 -8.05
C PHE A 417 -4.70 -1.78 -9.31
N VAL A 418 -5.98 -1.42 -9.22
CA VAL A 418 -6.91 -1.43 -10.35
C VAL A 418 -7.73 -0.14 -10.41
N GLY A 419 -8.04 0.31 -11.62
CA GLY A 419 -8.94 1.44 -11.83
C GLY A 419 -10.39 1.15 -11.44
N SER A 420 -11.24 2.14 -11.55
CA SER A 420 -12.67 2.07 -11.17
C SER A 420 -13.41 0.90 -11.83
N ALA A 421 -13.04 0.54 -13.05
CA ALA A 421 -13.62 -0.60 -13.78
C ALA A 421 -13.25 -1.97 -13.17
N GLY A 422 -12.13 -2.05 -12.45
CA GLY A 422 -11.65 -3.27 -11.79
C GLY A 422 -12.10 -3.41 -10.33
N GLN A 423 -12.71 -2.38 -9.75
CA GLN A 423 -13.18 -2.42 -8.37
C GLN A 423 -14.39 -3.37 -8.21
N THR A 424 -14.37 -4.17 -7.15
CA THR A 424 -15.47 -5.10 -6.83
C THR A 424 -16.57 -4.47 -5.99
N SER A 425 -16.28 -3.38 -5.30
CA SER A 425 -17.25 -2.63 -4.49
C SER A 425 -17.90 -1.52 -5.30
N ASN A 426 -19.23 -1.39 -5.19
CA ASN A 426 -19.99 -0.27 -5.75
C ASN A 426 -19.78 1.01 -4.95
N GLY A 427 -18.54 1.47 -4.78
CA GLY A 427 -18.14 2.60 -3.96
C GLY A 427 -18.63 3.99 -4.39
N LYS A 428 -19.90 4.09 -4.83
CA LYS A 428 -20.50 5.36 -5.28
C LYS A 428 -21.18 6.15 -4.18
N GLU A 429 -21.45 5.56 -3.03
CA GLU A 429 -21.99 6.31 -1.86
C GLU A 429 -20.87 6.56 -0.87
N SER A 430 -20.81 7.79 -0.34
CA SER A 430 -19.84 8.12 0.70
C SER A 430 -20.04 7.19 1.90
N PRO A 431 -19.04 6.37 2.25
CA PRO A 431 -19.14 5.52 3.43
C PRO A 431 -19.22 6.35 4.72
N CYS A 432 -18.80 7.61 4.65
CA CYS A 432 -18.67 8.50 5.81
C CYS A 432 -19.64 9.67 5.72
N PRO A 433 -20.41 9.95 6.78
CA PRO A 433 -21.26 11.14 6.82
C PRO A 433 -20.38 12.39 6.72
N GLN A 434 -20.71 13.26 5.79
CA GLN A 434 -20.06 14.58 5.71
C GLN A 434 -20.49 15.41 6.93
N LYS A 435 -19.53 15.85 7.72
CA LYS A 435 -19.76 16.76 8.86
C LYS A 435 -19.94 18.20 8.37
#